data_342a5783ce3715aca244aba52d757378
#
_entry.id   342a5783ce3715aca244aba52d757378
#
_cell.length_a   1.000
_cell.length_b   1.000
_cell.length_c   1.000
_cell.angle_alpha   90.00
_cell.angle_beta   90.00
_cell.angle_gamma   90.00
#
_symmetry.space_group_name_H-M   'P 1'
#
loop_
_entity.id
_entity.type
_entity.pdbx_description
1 polymer ?
#
loop_
_entity_poly.entity_id
_entity_poly.type
_entity_poly.pdbx_seq_one_letter_code
_entity_poly.pdbx_strand_id
1 'polypeptide(L)'
;MSMLIRKRQLAAKIESVEGTAESLAAADAGLLVNFSPKANYDPQMYQRNPVRSSLTKMGKLTGKRSGGIDFSIELKGAGSLIQEPEWARLIKACGFAINDLKKITIGVVTAGPFQHGETITGGTSLATGRVVIETANGTTTLYFVVLTGAFQTGEVLTGGTSGATATTGSVPSDAGHEIKPISSSVPSLTMGLYEDGIRKLLKGCRGTAKFNFKIGEPATVDFSFKGVEAGVIDTPLLTGLSFDDVVPPVLLNAVMSCDDVSLNIGELDIDIANTLASKDKIDDEKGILSFMITERDTQGSFNPEMVLVATHDFYDKWFSNTPMVLDMAYGETDGNKIRVYAPSIIYNKVDDADRDGIQLAQTSFDVTGSMEPGDDELAILLL
;
A
#
# COMPACT_ATOMS: atom_id res chain seq x y z
N MET A 1 31.74 -21.95 11.12
CA MET A 1 30.99 -22.36 9.92
C MET A 1 30.64 -21.09 9.17
N SER A 2 30.83 -21.03 7.86
CA SER A 2 30.47 -19.82 7.09
C SER A 2 28.97 -19.80 6.80
N MET A 3 28.33 -18.67 6.99
CA MET A 3 26.89 -18.48 6.72
C MET A 3 26.64 -18.23 5.24
N LEU A 4 25.53 -18.74 4.71
CA LEU A 4 25.16 -18.60 3.31
C LEU A 4 24.14 -17.46 3.14
N ILE A 5 24.49 -16.49 2.28
CA ILE A 5 23.62 -15.32 2.01
C ILE A 5 22.23 -15.69 1.47
N ARG A 6 22.12 -16.77 0.71
CA ARG A 6 20.83 -17.21 0.13
C ARG A 6 19.86 -17.88 1.13
N LYS A 7 20.36 -18.29 2.30
CA LYS A 7 19.52 -18.91 3.33
C LYS A 7 18.99 -17.84 4.27
N ARG A 8 17.95 -17.15 3.84
CA ARG A 8 17.28 -16.10 4.61
C ARG A 8 15.77 -16.31 4.63
N GLN A 9 15.16 -15.88 5.73
CA GLN A 9 13.72 -15.87 5.92
C GLN A 9 13.35 -14.57 6.61
N LEU A 10 12.29 -13.92 6.13
CA LEU A 10 11.70 -12.77 6.77
C LEU A 10 10.40 -13.20 7.44
N ALA A 11 10.26 -12.94 8.72
CA ALA A 11 9.05 -13.14 9.48
C ALA A 11 8.54 -11.80 10.00
N ALA A 12 7.23 -11.59 9.93
CA ALA A 12 6.57 -10.38 10.42
C ALA A 12 5.26 -10.75 11.13
N LYS A 13 4.99 -10.15 12.29
CA LYS A 13 3.77 -10.39 13.06
C LYS A 13 3.26 -9.08 13.65
N ILE A 14 1.95 -8.86 13.59
CA ILE A 14 1.31 -7.71 14.22
C ILE A 14 1.45 -7.84 15.73
N GLU A 15 1.89 -6.78 16.39
CA GLU A 15 2.03 -6.73 17.84
C GLU A 15 0.67 -6.60 18.50
N SER A 16 0.43 -7.42 19.52
CA SER A 16 -0.76 -7.33 20.38
C SER A 16 -0.71 -6.09 21.28
N VAL A 17 0.50 -5.71 21.69
CA VAL A 17 0.79 -4.48 22.45
C VAL A 17 1.94 -3.77 21.78
N GLU A 18 1.71 -2.52 21.40
CA GLU A 18 2.69 -1.69 20.71
C GLU A 18 4.05 -1.67 21.41
N GLY A 19 5.11 -1.95 20.66
CA GLY A 19 6.49 -1.96 21.16
C GLY A 19 6.84 -3.16 22.04
N THR A 20 5.99 -4.18 22.10
CA THR A 20 6.28 -5.45 22.76
C THR A 20 6.53 -6.53 21.71
N ALA A 21 7.75 -7.10 21.74
CA ALA A 21 8.12 -8.10 20.76
C ALA A 21 7.27 -9.38 20.88
N GLU A 22 6.69 -9.80 19.76
CA GLU A 22 5.96 -11.05 19.62
C GLU A 22 6.89 -12.22 19.31
N SER A 23 6.47 -13.43 19.70
CA SER A 23 7.12 -14.66 19.27
C SER A 23 6.78 -14.94 17.81
N LEU A 24 7.81 -15.10 16.97
CA LEU A 24 7.66 -15.41 15.55
C LEU A 24 7.65 -16.93 15.32
N ALA A 25 6.70 -17.40 14.54
CA ALA A 25 6.50 -18.80 14.16
C ALA A 25 6.60 -18.98 12.63
N ALA A 26 6.51 -20.21 12.16
CA ALA A 26 6.54 -20.55 10.74
C ALA A 26 5.42 -19.84 9.94
N ALA A 27 4.23 -19.70 10.50
CA ALA A 27 3.11 -18.98 9.88
C ALA A 27 3.38 -17.47 9.68
N ASP A 28 4.32 -16.90 10.42
CA ASP A 28 4.70 -15.48 10.29
C ASP A 28 5.79 -15.27 9.23
N ALA A 29 6.36 -16.35 8.64
CA ALA A 29 7.52 -16.33 7.75
C ALA A 29 7.21 -16.87 6.35
N GLY A 30 5.95 -17.01 5.97
CA GLY A 30 5.51 -17.46 4.64
C GLY A 30 5.70 -16.43 3.51
N LEU A 31 6.41 -15.34 3.77
CA LEU A 31 6.60 -14.24 2.81
C LEU A 31 7.65 -14.60 1.76
N LEU A 32 7.26 -14.59 0.48
CA LEU A 32 8.17 -14.63 -0.65
C LEU A 32 8.78 -13.25 -0.88
N VAL A 33 10.02 -13.07 -0.43
CA VAL A 33 10.73 -11.80 -0.53
C VAL A 33 11.67 -11.82 -1.72
N ASN A 34 11.50 -10.89 -2.65
CA ASN A 34 12.41 -10.63 -3.75
C ASN A 34 13.63 -9.86 -3.23
N PHE A 35 14.78 -10.13 -3.81
CA PHE A 35 16.07 -9.59 -3.37
C PHE A 35 16.47 -10.00 -1.94
N SER A 36 17.71 -9.71 -1.58
CA SER A 36 18.21 -10.02 -0.25
C SER A 36 17.69 -8.99 0.75
N PRO A 37 16.76 -9.35 1.66
CA PRO A 37 16.32 -8.44 2.70
C PRO A 37 17.52 -8.01 3.55
N LYS A 38 17.56 -6.73 3.92
CA LYS A 38 18.65 -6.15 4.71
C LYS A 38 18.11 -5.62 6.03
N ALA A 39 18.64 -6.13 7.13
CA ALA A 39 18.40 -5.57 8.46
C ALA A 39 19.63 -4.78 8.90
N ASN A 40 19.46 -3.48 9.06
CA ASN A 40 20.50 -2.56 9.50
C ASN A 40 20.14 -2.03 10.89
N TYR A 41 21.09 -2.07 11.81
CA TYR A 41 20.95 -1.39 13.10
C TYR A 41 21.66 -0.04 13.04
N ASP A 42 21.04 0.98 13.61
CA ASP A 42 21.54 2.35 13.70
C ASP A 42 21.50 2.83 15.16
N PRO A 43 22.42 2.34 16.01
CA PRO A 43 22.50 2.79 17.39
C PRO A 43 23.09 4.20 17.46
N GLN A 44 22.44 5.08 18.22
CA GLN A 44 22.95 6.42 18.47
C GLN A 44 24.22 6.35 19.30
N MET A 45 25.34 6.93 18.83
CA MET A 45 26.64 6.90 19.47
C MET A 45 27.06 8.29 19.93
N TYR A 46 27.31 8.45 21.22
CA TYR A 46 27.80 9.70 21.81
C TYR A 46 29.32 9.66 22.04
N GLN A 47 30.05 10.60 21.41
CA GLN A 47 31.48 10.79 21.64
C GLN A 47 31.71 11.53 22.96
N ARG A 48 32.60 11.02 23.80
CA ARG A 48 33.02 11.69 25.05
C ARG A 48 34.33 12.42 24.84
N ASN A 49 34.33 13.72 25.03
CA ASN A 49 35.54 14.58 24.88
C ASN A 49 35.80 15.42 26.14
N PRO A 50 36.06 14.82 27.33
CA PRO A 50 36.39 15.56 28.52
C PRO A 50 37.82 16.16 28.40
N VAL A 51 38.04 17.30 29.03
CA VAL A 51 39.39 17.88 29.17
C VAL A 51 40.21 16.99 30.11
N ARG A 52 41.40 16.59 29.67
CA ARG A 52 42.34 15.77 30.44
C ARG A 52 43.75 15.94 29.94
N SER A 53 44.74 15.46 30.70
CA SER A 53 46.16 15.55 30.39
C SER A 53 46.66 14.61 29.27
N SER A 54 45.76 13.85 28.62
CA SER A 54 46.13 12.89 27.57
C SER A 54 45.41 13.22 26.26
N LEU A 55 46.08 13.04 25.12
CA LEU A 55 45.52 13.18 23.77
C LEU A 55 44.71 11.96 23.31
N THR A 56 44.67 10.89 24.10
CA THR A 56 43.95 9.64 23.76
C THR A 56 42.45 9.87 23.78
N LYS A 57 41.72 9.43 22.72
CA LYS A 57 40.25 9.46 22.65
C LYS A 57 39.62 8.55 23.71
N MET A 58 38.51 8.99 24.28
CA MET A 58 37.67 8.13 25.13
C MET A 58 36.70 7.29 24.29
N GLY A 59 36.26 6.17 24.83
CA GLY A 59 35.22 5.33 24.23
C GLY A 59 33.89 6.07 24.07
N LYS A 60 33.12 5.68 23.05
CA LYS A 60 31.76 6.18 22.82
C LYS A 60 30.78 5.55 23.81
N LEU A 61 29.65 6.21 24.05
CA LEU A 61 28.51 5.67 24.77
C LEU A 61 27.39 5.39 23.77
N THR A 62 26.75 4.25 23.91
CA THR A 62 25.58 3.89 23.11
C THR A 62 24.34 4.48 23.77
N GLY A 63 23.56 5.22 23.01
CA GLY A 63 22.25 5.78 23.40
C GLY A 63 21.09 4.92 22.87
N LYS A 64 20.12 5.58 22.22
CA LYS A 64 18.96 4.92 21.61
C LYS A 64 19.40 3.89 20.58
N ARG A 65 18.61 2.79 20.48
CA ARG A 65 18.90 1.70 19.55
C ARG A 65 17.72 1.47 18.63
N SER A 66 17.88 1.83 17.38
CA SER A 66 16.92 1.59 16.30
C SER A 66 17.54 0.75 15.19
N GLY A 67 16.73 0.39 14.24
CA GLY A 67 17.15 -0.29 13.02
C GLY A 67 16.06 -0.23 11.96
N GLY A 68 16.38 -0.75 10.78
CA GLY A 68 15.46 -0.85 9.68
C GLY A 68 15.59 -2.17 8.94
N ILE A 69 14.53 -2.55 8.23
CA ILE A 69 14.52 -3.69 7.32
C ILE A 69 13.93 -3.22 6.00
N ASP A 70 14.72 -3.36 4.92
CA ASP A 70 14.33 -3.03 3.56
C ASP A 70 14.27 -4.30 2.73
N PHE A 71 13.19 -4.46 1.96
CA PHE A 71 12.96 -5.61 1.08
C PHE A 71 11.88 -5.31 0.06
N SER A 72 11.77 -6.16 -0.97
CA SER A 72 10.76 -6.09 -2.01
C SER A 72 9.99 -7.41 -2.09
N ILE A 73 8.71 -7.33 -2.42
CA ILE A 73 7.85 -8.48 -2.70
C ILE A 73 7.16 -8.31 -4.05
N GLU A 74 6.67 -9.40 -4.62
CA GLU A 74 5.77 -9.37 -5.76
C GLU A 74 4.36 -8.99 -5.31
N LEU A 75 3.73 -8.08 -6.05
CA LEU A 75 2.33 -7.70 -5.81
C LEU A 75 1.41 -8.76 -6.42
N LYS A 76 0.69 -9.46 -5.57
CA LYS A 76 -0.26 -10.51 -5.95
C LYS A 76 -1.43 -10.58 -4.98
N GLY A 77 -2.55 -11.07 -5.47
CA GLY A 77 -3.69 -11.42 -4.63
C GLY A 77 -3.48 -12.76 -3.91
N ALA A 78 -4.45 -13.18 -3.13
CA ALA A 78 -4.44 -14.47 -2.44
C ALA A 78 -4.99 -15.62 -3.30
N GLY A 79 -5.35 -15.39 -4.58
CA GLY A 79 -6.06 -16.36 -5.42
C GLY A 79 -7.49 -16.67 -4.92
N SER A 80 -8.01 -15.83 -4.04
CA SER A 80 -9.32 -15.93 -3.42
C SER A 80 -9.90 -14.55 -3.19
N LEU A 81 -11.21 -14.39 -3.42
CA LEU A 81 -11.92 -13.13 -3.15
C LEU A 81 -12.23 -12.91 -1.65
N ILE A 82 -11.92 -13.88 -0.78
CA ILE A 82 -12.29 -13.84 0.64
C ILE A 82 -11.06 -13.79 1.54
N GLN A 83 -9.90 -14.25 1.05
CA GLN A 83 -8.67 -14.31 1.86
C GLN A 83 -7.78 -13.12 1.59
N GLU A 84 -7.26 -12.51 2.66
CA GLU A 84 -6.22 -11.49 2.55
C GLU A 84 -4.91 -12.12 2.05
N PRO A 85 -4.10 -11.41 1.23
CA PRO A 85 -2.79 -11.88 0.81
C PRO A 85 -1.82 -11.98 2.00
N GLU A 86 -0.81 -12.83 1.90
CA GLU A 86 0.20 -13.04 2.97
C GLU A 86 0.90 -11.75 3.40
N TRP A 87 1.08 -10.81 2.49
CA TRP A 87 1.72 -9.52 2.74
C TRP A 87 0.80 -8.46 3.36
N ALA A 88 -0.48 -8.76 3.57
CA ALA A 88 -1.48 -7.84 4.13
C ALA A 88 -1.02 -7.18 5.44
N ARG A 89 -0.39 -7.94 6.34
CA ARG A 89 0.15 -7.43 7.60
C ARG A 89 1.22 -6.34 7.43
N LEU A 90 1.99 -6.39 6.34
CA LEU A 90 3.04 -5.42 6.03
C LEU A 90 2.41 -4.07 5.65
N ILE A 91 1.46 -4.08 4.73
CA ILE A 91 0.81 -2.85 4.28
C ILE A 91 -0.04 -2.21 5.39
N LYS A 92 -0.64 -3.03 6.27
CA LYS A 92 -1.36 -2.52 7.46
C LYS A 92 -0.43 -1.69 8.35
N ALA A 93 0.82 -2.10 8.53
CA ALA A 93 1.82 -1.34 9.30
C ALA A 93 2.42 -0.15 8.55
N CYS A 94 2.12 0.01 7.27
CA CYS A 94 2.41 1.20 6.47
C CYS A 94 1.25 2.22 6.46
N GLY A 95 0.22 2.04 7.31
CA GLY A 95 -0.89 2.98 7.43
C GLY A 95 -2.04 2.71 6.47
N PHE A 96 -2.34 1.43 6.19
CA PHE A 96 -3.47 1.01 5.37
C PHE A 96 -4.42 0.08 6.13
N ALA A 97 -5.70 0.14 5.79
CA ALA A 97 -6.69 -0.87 6.13
C ALA A 97 -6.93 -1.78 4.92
N ILE A 98 -7.35 -3.00 5.21
CA ILE A 98 -7.86 -3.92 4.19
C ILE A 98 -9.32 -4.17 4.53
N ASN A 99 -10.20 -3.85 3.59
CA ASN A 99 -11.64 -3.97 3.73
C ASN A 99 -12.16 -5.03 2.75
N ASP A 100 -13.17 -5.79 3.16
CA ASP A 100 -13.87 -6.73 2.27
C ASP A 100 -14.65 -5.94 1.22
N LEU A 101 -14.26 -6.10 -0.03
CA LEU A 101 -14.90 -5.46 -1.15
C LEU A 101 -16.06 -6.32 -1.64
N LYS A 102 -17.21 -5.68 -1.86
CA LYS A 102 -18.39 -6.31 -2.45
C LYS A 102 -18.70 -5.69 -3.81
N LYS A 103 -19.34 -6.48 -4.65
CA LYS A 103 -19.96 -6.02 -5.91
C LYS A 103 -21.43 -6.38 -5.95
N ILE A 104 -22.21 -5.52 -6.58
CA ILE A 104 -23.64 -5.72 -6.82
C ILE A 104 -23.97 -5.32 -8.25
N THR A 105 -24.81 -6.11 -8.91
CA THR A 105 -25.34 -5.72 -10.21
C THR A 105 -26.39 -4.63 -10.02
N ILE A 106 -26.31 -3.58 -10.82
CA ILE A 106 -27.26 -2.46 -10.80
C ILE A 106 -27.85 -2.22 -12.18
N GLY A 107 -29.08 -1.68 -12.18
CA GLY A 107 -29.73 -1.17 -13.39
C GLY A 107 -29.11 0.17 -13.82
N VAL A 108 -29.80 0.85 -14.73
CA VAL A 108 -29.35 2.18 -15.21
C VAL A 108 -29.28 3.16 -14.04
N VAL A 109 -28.13 3.81 -13.91
CA VAL A 109 -27.92 4.87 -12.93
C VAL A 109 -28.61 6.15 -13.41
N THR A 110 -29.37 6.78 -12.54
CA THR A 110 -30.08 8.04 -12.81
C THR A 110 -29.68 9.10 -11.79
N ALA A 111 -29.85 10.36 -12.13
CA ALA A 111 -29.48 11.54 -11.31
C ALA A 111 -27.97 11.74 -11.09
N GLY A 112 -27.14 11.23 -12.01
CA GLY A 112 -25.68 11.34 -11.95
C GLY A 112 -25.00 10.03 -11.57
N PRO A 113 -23.66 9.94 -11.64
CA PRO A 113 -22.91 8.77 -11.21
C PRO A 113 -22.89 8.65 -9.67
N PHE A 114 -22.76 7.43 -9.17
CA PHE A 114 -22.34 7.23 -7.78
C PHE A 114 -20.88 7.64 -7.65
N GLN A 115 -20.58 8.53 -6.70
CA GLN A 115 -19.25 9.10 -6.50
C GLN A 115 -18.37 8.20 -5.64
N HIS A 116 -17.05 8.27 -5.87
CA HIS A 116 -16.08 7.62 -4.98
C HIS A 116 -16.25 8.13 -3.55
N GLY A 117 -16.15 7.22 -2.56
CA GLY A 117 -16.21 7.56 -1.14
C GLY A 117 -17.61 7.84 -0.58
N GLU A 118 -18.63 8.11 -1.42
CA GLU A 118 -19.97 8.39 -0.92
C GLU A 118 -20.64 7.18 -0.26
N THR A 119 -21.57 7.46 0.64
CA THR A 119 -22.39 6.43 1.27
C THR A 119 -23.65 6.17 0.43
N ILE A 120 -23.86 4.91 0.03
CA ILE A 120 -25.11 4.44 -0.57
C ILE A 120 -26.02 3.87 0.51
N THR A 121 -27.33 4.05 0.31
CA THR A 121 -28.37 3.51 1.21
C THR A 121 -29.39 2.71 0.41
N GLY A 122 -29.70 1.51 0.87
CA GLY A 122 -30.78 0.67 0.33
C GLY A 122 -32.15 1.15 0.79
N GLY A 123 -33.06 1.39 -0.17
CA GLY A 123 -34.38 1.98 0.12
C GLY A 123 -35.31 1.08 0.92
N THR A 124 -35.13 -0.23 0.90
CA THR A 124 -35.95 -1.20 1.64
C THR A 124 -35.20 -1.77 2.84
N SER A 125 -33.95 -2.18 2.64
CA SER A 125 -33.12 -2.81 3.68
C SER A 125 -32.57 -1.82 4.70
N LEU A 126 -32.47 -0.54 4.35
CA LEU A 126 -31.74 0.50 5.07
C LEU A 126 -30.25 0.14 5.29
N ALA A 127 -29.75 -0.84 4.53
CA ALA A 127 -28.33 -1.17 4.53
C ALA A 127 -27.53 0.01 3.98
N THR A 128 -26.30 0.19 4.50
CA THR A 128 -25.40 1.24 4.02
C THR A 128 -24.08 0.66 3.55
N GLY A 129 -23.49 1.28 2.54
CA GLY A 129 -22.20 0.92 2.01
C GLY A 129 -21.46 2.15 1.51
N ARG A 130 -20.13 2.07 1.43
CA ARG A 130 -19.28 3.13 0.88
C ARG A 130 -18.83 2.73 -0.53
N VAL A 131 -19.09 3.57 -1.50
CA VAL A 131 -18.67 3.38 -2.89
C VAL A 131 -17.13 3.45 -2.98
N VAL A 132 -16.53 2.49 -3.66
CA VAL A 132 -15.06 2.43 -3.83
C VAL A 132 -14.65 2.96 -5.20
N ILE A 133 -15.42 2.68 -6.23
CA ILE A 133 -15.14 3.13 -7.60
C ILE A 133 -16.36 3.91 -8.09
N GLU A 134 -16.10 5.10 -8.60
CA GLU A 134 -17.12 5.90 -9.24
C GLU A 134 -17.77 5.14 -10.42
N THR A 135 -19.08 5.28 -10.60
CA THR A 135 -19.79 4.63 -11.70
C THR A 135 -19.73 5.49 -12.96
N ALA A 136 -19.21 4.94 -14.05
CA ALA A 136 -19.31 5.56 -15.37
C ALA A 136 -20.70 5.32 -15.99
N ASN A 137 -21.04 6.09 -17.03
CA ASN A 137 -22.25 5.87 -17.81
C ASN A 137 -22.30 4.47 -18.41
N GLY A 138 -23.41 3.76 -18.19
CA GLY A 138 -23.59 2.39 -18.65
C GLY A 138 -22.98 1.30 -17.75
N THR A 139 -22.40 1.67 -16.59
CA THR A 139 -21.94 0.71 -15.59
C THR A 139 -23.11 -0.14 -15.09
N THR A 140 -22.92 -1.45 -15.07
CA THR A 140 -23.89 -2.42 -14.56
C THR A 140 -23.47 -3.08 -13.25
N THR A 141 -22.28 -2.71 -12.73
CA THR A 141 -21.70 -3.26 -11.49
C THR A 141 -21.20 -2.13 -10.62
N LEU A 142 -21.61 -2.13 -9.37
CA LEU A 142 -21.14 -1.20 -8.35
C LEU A 142 -20.23 -1.93 -7.36
N TYR A 143 -19.04 -1.36 -7.11
CA TYR A 143 -18.07 -1.85 -6.13
C TYR A 143 -18.14 -1.00 -4.86
N PHE A 144 -18.32 -1.64 -3.73
CA PHE A 144 -18.48 -0.94 -2.44
C PHE A 144 -18.07 -1.80 -1.25
N VAL A 145 -17.83 -1.15 -0.14
CA VAL A 145 -17.62 -1.79 1.18
C VAL A 145 -18.90 -1.67 1.98
N VAL A 146 -19.41 -2.76 2.53
CA VAL A 146 -20.61 -2.75 3.38
C VAL A 146 -20.26 -2.10 4.72
N LEU A 147 -21.03 -1.10 5.14
CA LEU A 147 -20.91 -0.45 6.43
C LEU A 147 -21.90 -1.05 7.44
N THR A 148 -23.18 -1.19 7.06
CA THR A 148 -24.22 -1.75 7.94
C THR A 148 -25.25 -2.52 7.13
N GLY A 149 -25.87 -3.51 7.75
CA GLY A 149 -27.01 -4.24 7.18
C GLY A 149 -26.67 -5.16 6.01
N ALA A 150 -27.68 -5.59 5.28
CA ALA A 150 -27.57 -6.45 4.10
C ALA A 150 -28.49 -5.95 2.99
N PHE A 151 -27.91 -5.62 1.85
CA PHE A 151 -28.66 -5.16 0.67
C PHE A 151 -29.50 -6.29 0.06
N GLN A 152 -30.65 -5.92 -0.52
CA GLN A 152 -31.61 -6.84 -1.12
C GLN A 152 -31.69 -6.66 -2.64
N THR A 153 -32.10 -7.71 -3.34
CA THR A 153 -32.37 -7.63 -4.77
C THR A 153 -33.69 -6.83 -5.03
N GLY A 154 -33.66 -5.97 -6.05
CA GLY A 154 -34.79 -5.17 -6.45
C GLY A 154 -35.05 -3.91 -5.65
N GLU A 155 -34.19 -3.57 -4.65
CA GLU A 155 -34.30 -2.31 -3.96
C GLU A 155 -33.59 -1.18 -4.72
N VAL A 156 -33.98 0.06 -4.43
CA VAL A 156 -33.36 1.25 -4.99
C VAL A 156 -32.23 1.67 -4.06
N LEU A 157 -31.01 1.75 -4.61
CA LEU A 157 -29.87 2.38 -3.96
C LEU A 157 -29.94 3.88 -4.19
N THR A 158 -29.59 4.66 -3.18
CA THR A 158 -29.49 6.12 -3.27
C THR A 158 -28.13 6.57 -2.75
N GLY A 159 -27.40 7.35 -3.57
CA GLY A 159 -26.16 8.01 -3.19
C GLY A 159 -26.42 9.19 -2.27
N GLY A 160 -25.67 9.26 -1.16
CA GLY A 160 -25.88 10.28 -0.14
C GLY A 160 -25.38 11.68 -0.55
N THR A 161 -24.40 11.76 -1.44
CA THR A 161 -23.82 13.03 -1.92
C THR A 161 -24.31 13.37 -3.32
N SER A 162 -24.21 12.40 -4.24
CA SER A 162 -24.58 12.59 -5.63
C SER A 162 -26.11 12.66 -5.85
N GLY A 163 -26.88 12.02 -4.99
CA GLY A 163 -28.29 11.76 -5.23
C GLY A 163 -28.56 10.74 -6.32
N ALA A 164 -27.51 10.09 -6.83
CA ALA A 164 -27.61 9.02 -7.83
C ALA A 164 -28.51 7.89 -7.32
N THR A 165 -29.29 7.31 -8.23
CA THR A 165 -30.16 6.16 -7.90
C THR A 165 -30.01 5.05 -8.92
N ALA A 166 -30.05 3.79 -8.45
CA ALA A 166 -30.10 2.60 -9.29
C ALA A 166 -30.81 1.46 -8.57
N THR A 167 -31.50 0.61 -9.32
CA THR A 167 -32.15 -0.60 -8.75
C THR A 167 -31.15 -1.75 -8.73
N THR A 168 -31.06 -2.48 -7.63
CA THR A 168 -30.22 -3.67 -7.49
C THR A 168 -30.76 -4.82 -8.32
N GLY A 169 -29.90 -5.46 -9.11
CA GLY A 169 -30.23 -6.66 -9.89
C GLY A 169 -29.89 -7.97 -9.17
N SER A 170 -29.12 -7.90 -8.09
CA SER A 170 -28.68 -9.07 -7.30
C SER A 170 -28.52 -8.70 -5.84
N VAL A 171 -28.22 -9.67 -4.99
CA VAL A 171 -27.59 -9.42 -3.68
C VAL A 171 -26.08 -9.17 -3.87
N PRO A 172 -25.41 -8.50 -2.93
CA PRO A 172 -23.94 -8.34 -2.98
C PRO A 172 -23.21 -9.68 -2.97
N SER A 173 -22.16 -9.77 -3.76
CA SER A 173 -21.20 -10.89 -3.77
C SER A 173 -19.80 -10.39 -3.44
N ASP A 174 -18.93 -11.30 -2.99
CA ASP A 174 -17.53 -10.99 -2.75
C ASP A 174 -16.85 -10.53 -4.05
N ALA A 175 -16.05 -9.50 -3.96
CA ALA A 175 -15.32 -8.92 -5.06
C ALA A 175 -13.81 -8.83 -4.79
N GLY A 176 -13.35 -9.29 -3.62
CA GLY A 176 -11.97 -9.24 -3.20
C GLY A 176 -11.75 -8.28 -2.04
N HIS A 177 -10.65 -7.54 -2.07
CA HIS A 177 -10.25 -6.63 -1.00
C HIS A 177 -9.91 -5.25 -1.52
N GLU A 178 -10.26 -4.25 -0.74
CA GLU A 178 -9.80 -2.87 -0.90
C GLU A 178 -8.70 -2.60 0.11
N ILE A 179 -7.56 -2.13 -0.35
CA ILE A 179 -6.46 -1.62 0.46
C ILE A 179 -6.53 -0.10 0.38
N LYS A 180 -6.87 0.56 1.48
CA LYS A 180 -7.02 2.01 1.54
C LYS A 180 -6.22 2.61 2.69
N PRO A 181 -5.73 3.86 2.57
CA PRO A 181 -5.04 4.57 3.64
C PRO A 181 -5.91 4.76 4.89
N ILE A 182 -5.24 4.81 6.05
CA ILE A 182 -5.85 5.18 7.34
C ILE A 182 -4.91 6.08 8.13
N SER A 183 -5.48 7.04 8.86
CA SER A 183 -4.73 7.97 9.72
C SER A 183 -4.73 7.59 11.19
N SER A 184 -5.44 6.54 11.59
CA SER A 184 -5.54 6.11 12.98
C SER A 184 -5.45 4.59 13.12
N SER A 185 -5.11 4.13 14.34
CA SER A 185 -5.06 2.71 14.68
C SER A 185 -4.10 1.87 13.80
N VAL A 186 -3.04 2.49 13.29
CA VAL A 186 -2.01 1.80 12.50
C VAL A 186 -1.28 0.80 13.41
N PRO A 187 -1.30 -0.52 13.10
CA PRO A 187 -0.63 -1.52 13.92
C PRO A 187 0.88 -1.40 13.81
N SER A 188 1.60 -1.84 14.83
CA SER A 188 3.04 -2.08 14.78
C SER A 188 3.35 -3.55 14.55
N LEU A 189 4.54 -3.84 14.02
CA LEU A 189 5.02 -5.19 13.74
C LEU A 189 6.25 -5.51 14.58
N THR A 190 6.33 -6.78 14.97
CA THR A 190 7.59 -7.44 15.27
C THR A 190 8.11 -8.08 13.99
N MET A 191 9.34 -7.75 13.60
CA MET A 191 9.97 -8.26 12.38
C MET A 191 11.27 -8.98 12.70
N GLY A 192 11.46 -10.16 12.15
CA GLY A 192 12.66 -10.99 12.33
C GLY A 192 13.27 -11.40 11.01
N LEU A 193 14.54 -11.02 10.81
CA LEU A 193 15.33 -11.53 9.69
C LEU A 193 16.21 -12.68 10.19
N TYR A 194 15.96 -13.88 9.68
CA TYR A 194 16.73 -15.08 9.93
C TYR A 194 17.77 -15.26 8.81
N GLU A 195 19.02 -15.41 9.20
CA GLU A 195 20.16 -15.53 8.28
C GLU A 195 21.01 -16.74 8.72
N ASP A 196 20.81 -17.91 8.11
CA ASP A 196 21.62 -19.15 8.27
C ASP A 196 22.22 -19.40 9.68
N GLY A 197 21.43 -19.23 10.74
CA GLY A 197 21.83 -19.47 12.12
C GLY A 197 21.78 -18.24 13.06
N ILE A 198 21.50 -17.06 12.54
CA ILE A 198 21.31 -15.84 13.34
C ILE A 198 19.91 -15.26 13.03
N ARG A 199 19.27 -14.72 14.07
CA ARG A 199 18.06 -13.92 13.94
C ARG A 199 18.32 -12.49 14.41
N LYS A 200 18.03 -11.53 13.56
CA LYS A 200 17.96 -10.09 13.89
C LYS A 200 16.50 -9.72 14.11
N LEU A 201 16.16 -9.19 15.27
CA LEU A 201 14.79 -8.86 15.66
C LEU A 201 14.61 -7.37 15.86
N LEU A 202 13.54 -6.83 15.28
CA LEU A 202 13.03 -5.48 15.51
C LEU A 202 11.61 -5.56 16.08
N LYS A 203 11.27 -4.63 16.97
CA LYS A 203 9.92 -4.45 17.54
C LYS A 203 9.41 -3.04 17.26
N GLY A 204 8.09 -2.83 17.43
CA GLY A 204 7.48 -1.52 17.22
C GLY A 204 7.67 -0.98 15.80
N CYS A 205 7.73 -1.88 14.80
CA CYS A 205 8.03 -1.51 13.43
C CYS A 205 6.82 -0.89 12.75
N ARG A 206 7.04 0.23 12.06
CA ARG A 206 6.16 0.80 11.03
C ARG A 206 6.99 1.19 9.82
N GLY A 207 6.36 1.33 8.65
CA GLY A 207 7.08 1.49 7.41
C GLY A 207 6.39 2.37 6.39
N THR A 208 7.04 2.43 5.23
CA THR A 208 6.48 2.96 3.99
C THR A 208 6.53 1.91 2.90
N ALA A 209 5.75 2.10 1.85
CA ALA A 209 5.68 1.21 0.70
C ALA A 209 5.73 2.01 -0.60
N LYS A 210 6.45 1.46 -1.60
CA LYS A 210 6.44 1.96 -2.96
C LYS A 210 5.99 0.87 -3.90
N PHE A 211 4.98 1.15 -4.71
CA PHE A 211 4.45 0.25 -5.74
C PHE A 211 5.10 0.57 -7.08
N ASN A 212 5.64 -0.46 -7.74
CA ASN A 212 6.30 -0.32 -9.03
C ASN A 212 5.59 -1.21 -10.05
N PHE A 213 5.10 -0.58 -11.11
CA PHE A 213 4.41 -1.23 -12.22
C PHE A 213 5.19 -0.99 -13.50
N LYS A 214 5.66 -2.07 -14.14
CA LYS A 214 6.41 -2.00 -15.39
C LYS A 214 5.89 -3.01 -16.39
N ILE A 215 5.68 -2.56 -17.62
CA ILE A 215 5.17 -3.42 -18.70
C ILE A 215 6.02 -4.67 -18.91
N GLY A 216 5.39 -5.83 -19.00
CA GLY A 216 6.05 -7.10 -19.21
C GLY A 216 6.69 -7.73 -17.97
N GLU A 217 6.62 -7.08 -16.80
CA GLU A 217 7.15 -7.56 -15.54
C GLU A 217 6.03 -7.77 -14.51
N PRO A 218 6.16 -8.65 -13.50
CA PRO A 218 5.30 -8.64 -12.34
C PRO A 218 5.46 -7.34 -11.57
N ALA A 219 4.37 -6.75 -11.10
CA ALA A 219 4.46 -5.58 -10.24
C ALA A 219 5.11 -5.94 -8.90
N THR A 220 5.84 -4.98 -8.32
CA THR A 220 6.53 -5.17 -7.03
C THR A 220 6.15 -4.10 -6.03
N VAL A 221 6.28 -4.44 -4.75
CA VAL A 221 6.13 -3.50 -3.65
C VAL A 221 7.43 -3.48 -2.86
N ASP A 222 8.08 -2.32 -2.82
CA ASP A 222 9.26 -2.08 -2.01
C ASP A 222 8.84 -1.57 -0.63
N PHE A 223 9.23 -2.30 0.41
CA PHE A 223 8.97 -1.93 1.80
C PHE A 223 10.22 -1.44 2.49
N SER A 224 10.09 -0.35 3.25
CA SER A 224 11.11 0.14 4.16
C SER A 224 10.50 0.32 5.55
N PHE A 225 10.96 -0.50 6.51
CA PHE A 225 10.49 -0.48 7.89
C PHE A 225 11.55 0.08 8.83
N LYS A 226 11.12 0.88 9.81
CA LYS A 226 11.94 1.28 10.96
C LYS A 226 11.36 0.66 12.24
N GLY A 227 12.24 0.21 13.14
CA GLY A 227 11.87 -0.41 14.39
C GLY A 227 12.93 -0.26 15.47
N VAL A 228 12.62 -0.72 16.65
CA VAL A 228 13.48 -0.73 17.82
C VAL A 228 14.26 -2.04 17.88
N GLU A 229 15.57 -1.99 18.11
CA GLU A 229 16.39 -3.19 18.29
C GLU A 229 15.86 -4.07 19.43
N ALA A 230 15.55 -5.33 19.12
CA ALA A 230 15.01 -6.32 20.06
C ALA A 230 15.91 -7.55 20.23
N GLY A 231 17.13 -7.50 19.69
CA GLY A 231 18.19 -8.49 19.90
C GLY A 231 18.65 -9.19 18.63
N VAL A 232 19.89 -9.64 18.72
CA VAL A 232 20.51 -10.56 17.75
C VAL A 232 20.88 -11.81 18.49
N ILE A 233 20.33 -12.94 18.08
CA ILE A 233 20.57 -14.22 18.73
C ILE A 233 20.84 -15.34 17.74
N ASP A 234 21.59 -16.36 18.19
CA ASP A 234 21.75 -17.59 17.42
C ASP A 234 20.44 -18.35 17.42
N THR A 235 19.87 -18.56 16.23
CA THR A 235 18.59 -19.22 16.05
C THR A 235 18.56 -19.89 14.69
N PRO A 236 18.20 -21.18 14.59
CA PRO A 236 18.04 -21.83 13.30
C PRO A 236 16.92 -21.19 12.48
N LEU A 237 16.93 -21.44 11.18
CA LEU A 237 15.83 -21.06 10.30
C LEU A 237 14.54 -21.75 10.76
N LEU A 238 13.42 -21.07 10.56
CA LEU A 238 12.10 -21.64 10.86
C LEU A 238 11.82 -22.80 9.89
N THR A 239 11.18 -23.84 10.40
CA THR A 239 10.81 -25.04 9.64
C THR A 239 9.28 -25.15 9.53
N GLY A 240 8.80 -25.81 8.47
CA GLY A 240 7.35 -25.95 8.25
C GLY A 240 6.70 -24.69 7.68
N LEU A 241 7.44 -23.91 6.89
CA LEU A 241 6.89 -22.75 6.19
C LEU A 241 5.86 -23.19 5.16
N SER A 242 4.79 -22.44 5.04
CA SER A 242 3.84 -22.50 3.94
C SER A 242 3.97 -21.22 3.14
N PHE A 243 4.22 -21.33 1.85
CA PHE A 243 4.24 -20.21 0.93
C PHE A 243 2.98 -20.24 0.08
N ASP A 244 2.50 -19.06 -0.29
CA ASP A 244 1.40 -18.92 -1.22
C ASP A 244 1.89 -19.23 -2.65
N ASP A 245 1.27 -20.24 -3.29
CA ASP A 245 1.61 -20.69 -4.64
C ASP A 245 0.99 -19.83 -5.76
N VAL A 246 0.26 -18.76 -5.42
CA VAL A 246 -0.33 -17.85 -6.40
C VAL A 246 0.78 -17.15 -7.17
N VAL A 247 0.73 -17.30 -8.49
CA VAL A 247 1.68 -16.65 -9.41
C VAL A 247 1.26 -15.19 -9.60
N PRO A 248 2.16 -14.21 -9.40
CA PRO A 248 1.82 -12.80 -9.61
C PRO A 248 1.42 -12.54 -11.07
N PRO A 249 0.43 -11.67 -11.32
CA PRO A 249 0.08 -11.29 -12.68
C PRO A 249 1.19 -10.42 -13.29
N VAL A 250 1.53 -10.71 -14.54
CA VAL A 250 2.43 -9.85 -15.31
C VAL A 250 1.64 -8.67 -15.85
N LEU A 251 2.25 -7.47 -15.83
CA LEU A 251 1.62 -6.26 -16.36
C LEU A 251 1.52 -6.32 -17.90
N LEU A 252 0.51 -7.01 -18.37
CA LEU A 252 0.13 -7.15 -19.78
C LEU A 252 -1.39 -6.95 -19.90
N ASN A 253 -1.85 -6.46 -21.04
CA ASN A 253 -3.27 -6.15 -21.29
C ASN A 253 -3.88 -5.23 -20.21
N ALA A 254 -3.05 -4.37 -19.58
CA ALA A 254 -3.53 -3.42 -18.61
C ALA A 254 -4.41 -2.35 -19.29
N VAL A 255 -5.53 -2.04 -18.64
CA VAL A 255 -6.33 -0.88 -18.99
C VAL A 255 -5.90 0.24 -18.06
N MET A 256 -5.39 1.32 -18.63
CA MET A 256 -5.03 2.51 -17.87
C MET A 256 -5.71 3.73 -18.48
N SER A 257 -6.30 4.54 -17.63
CA SER A 257 -6.83 5.86 -17.99
C SER A 257 -6.39 6.92 -16.98
N CYS A 258 -6.19 8.13 -17.51
CA CYS A 258 -6.02 9.33 -16.72
C CYS A 258 -7.06 10.33 -17.21
N ASP A 259 -7.99 10.74 -16.33
CA ASP A 259 -9.11 11.62 -16.67
C ASP A 259 -9.95 11.08 -17.86
N ASP A 260 -10.32 9.79 -17.80
CA ASP A 260 -11.04 9.05 -18.86
C ASP A 260 -10.30 8.91 -20.20
N VAL A 261 -9.07 9.42 -20.31
CA VAL A 261 -8.24 9.27 -21.50
C VAL A 261 -7.32 8.06 -21.32
N SER A 262 -7.40 7.11 -22.25
CA SER A 262 -6.48 5.96 -22.29
C SER A 262 -5.11 6.43 -22.75
N LEU A 263 -4.09 6.25 -21.91
CA LEU A 263 -2.71 6.61 -22.17
C LEU A 263 -1.81 5.37 -22.31
N ASN A 264 -0.91 5.39 -23.31
CA ASN A 264 0.11 4.36 -23.44
C ASN A 264 1.26 4.67 -22.49
N ILE A 265 1.45 3.85 -21.46
CA ILE A 265 2.54 3.98 -20.51
C ILE A 265 3.46 2.76 -20.52
N GLY A 266 4.73 2.95 -20.19
CA GLY A 266 5.67 1.87 -19.93
C GLY A 266 5.85 1.54 -18.46
N GLU A 267 5.73 2.56 -17.61
CA GLU A 267 5.99 2.47 -16.17
C GLU A 267 5.03 3.39 -15.40
N LEU A 268 4.60 2.92 -14.23
CA LEU A 268 3.88 3.68 -13.21
C LEU A 268 4.47 3.34 -11.85
N ASP A 269 4.87 4.35 -11.11
CA ASP A 269 5.32 4.22 -9.73
C ASP A 269 4.39 5.01 -8.80
N ILE A 270 4.07 4.45 -7.62
CA ILE A 270 3.35 5.14 -6.56
C ILE A 270 4.10 4.92 -5.25
N ASP A 271 4.61 5.99 -4.67
CA ASP A 271 5.31 5.99 -3.38
C ASP A 271 4.41 6.62 -2.32
N ILE A 272 4.15 5.88 -1.25
CA ILE A 272 3.35 6.37 -0.12
C ILE A 272 4.10 7.44 0.67
N ALA A 273 5.43 7.38 0.66
CA ALA A 273 6.35 8.34 1.27
C ALA A 273 6.02 8.70 2.73
N ASN A 274 5.71 7.70 3.56
CA ASN A 274 5.45 7.91 4.99
C ASN A 274 6.66 8.47 5.72
N THR A 275 6.47 9.57 6.45
CA THR A 275 7.46 10.09 7.40
C THR A 275 7.35 9.35 8.72
N LEU A 276 8.45 8.71 9.15
CA LEU A 276 8.51 7.89 10.35
C LEU A 276 9.26 8.61 11.47
N ALA A 277 8.61 8.80 12.62
CA ALA A 277 9.22 9.36 13.84
C ALA A 277 9.31 8.32 14.94
N SER A 278 10.37 8.40 15.78
CA SER A 278 10.50 7.57 16.97
C SER A 278 9.57 8.06 18.09
N LYS A 279 8.85 7.14 18.72
CA LYS A 279 8.11 7.39 19.95
C LYS A 279 9.02 7.06 21.13
N ASP A 280 9.66 8.11 21.64
CA ASP A 280 10.66 7.98 22.71
C ASP A 280 9.99 7.60 24.03
N LYS A 281 10.67 6.74 24.81
CA LYS A 281 10.19 6.30 26.11
C LYS A 281 11.36 6.16 27.09
N ILE A 282 11.32 6.94 28.17
CA ILE A 282 12.45 7.05 29.12
C ILE A 282 12.68 5.78 29.95
N ASP A 283 11.63 5.01 30.16
CA ASP A 283 11.64 3.75 30.91
C ASP A 283 11.79 2.50 30.02
N ASP A 284 12.01 2.66 28.71
CA ASP A 284 12.40 1.57 27.81
C ASP A 284 13.92 1.42 27.79
N GLU A 285 14.42 0.18 27.88
CA GLU A 285 15.85 -0.14 27.85
C GLU A 285 16.58 0.38 26.62
N LYS A 286 15.88 0.55 25.49
CA LYS A 286 16.43 1.06 24.23
C LYS A 286 16.12 2.55 24.01
N GLY A 287 15.36 3.18 24.92
CA GLY A 287 14.98 4.61 24.88
C GLY A 287 13.91 4.94 23.84
N ILE A 288 13.35 3.95 23.14
CA ILE A 288 12.31 4.09 22.11
C ILE A 288 11.28 2.99 22.33
N LEU A 289 10.00 3.35 22.34
CA LEU A 289 8.90 2.38 22.42
C LEU A 289 8.63 1.74 21.06
N SER A 290 8.45 2.59 20.04
CA SER A 290 8.04 2.19 18.67
C SER A 290 8.34 3.31 17.68
N PHE A 291 8.08 3.08 16.41
CA PHE A 291 7.98 4.11 15.38
C PHE A 291 6.52 4.43 15.07
N MET A 292 6.24 5.66 14.68
CA MET A 292 4.92 6.12 14.27
C MET A 292 4.98 6.87 12.95
N ILE A 293 3.92 6.77 12.17
CA ILE A 293 3.74 7.56 10.95
C ILE A 293 3.23 8.94 11.39
N THR A 294 3.91 9.99 11.01
CA THR A 294 3.57 11.38 11.36
C THR A 294 3.01 12.16 10.18
N GLU A 295 3.35 11.73 8.96
CA GLU A 295 2.94 12.37 7.73
C GLU A 295 2.92 11.33 6.61
N ARG A 296 2.04 11.50 5.64
CA ARG A 296 1.98 10.72 4.42
C ARG A 296 1.93 11.70 3.25
N ASP A 297 2.89 11.58 2.33
CA ASP A 297 3.05 12.46 1.17
C ASP A 297 3.07 11.60 -0.10
N THR A 298 1.90 11.03 -0.42
CA THR A 298 1.77 10.07 -1.52
C THR A 298 2.02 10.74 -2.85
N GLN A 299 3.00 10.23 -3.59
CA GLN A 299 3.44 10.74 -4.88
C GLN A 299 3.50 9.61 -5.90
N GLY A 300 3.41 9.98 -7.17
CA GLY A 300 3.58 9.02 -8.24
C GLY A 300 4.33 9.60 -9.43
N SER A 301 4.74 8.72 -10.32
CA SER A 301 5.30 9.08 -11.62
C SER A 301 4.90 8.07 -12.68
N PHE A 302 4.74 8.53 -13.91
CA PHE A 302 4.49 7.68 -15.07
C PHE A 302 5.07 8.31 -16.35
N ASN A 303 5.22 7.51 -17.39
CA ASN A 303 5.88 7.89 -18.63
C ASN A 303 4.99 7.70 -19.89
N PRO A 304 3.84 8.39 -20.00
CA PRO A 304 2.97 8.24 -21.14
C PRO A 304 3.62 8.73 -22.44
N GLU A 305 3.23 8.11 -23.54
CA GLU A 305 3.53 8.65 -24.85
C GLU A 305 2.85 10.01 -25.03
N MET A 306 3.59 10.99 -25.59
CA MET A 306 3.05 12.32 -25.84
C MET A 306 1.90 12.23 -26.85
N VAL A 307 0.75 12.79 -26.49
CA VAL A 307 -0.43 12.86 -27.34
C VAL A 307 -0.75 14.30 -27.70
N LEU A 308 -1.66 14.49 -28.67
CA LEU A 308 -2.09 15.84 -29.05
C LEU A 308 -2.80 16.54 -27.87
N VAL A 309 -2.62 17.85 -27.77
CA VAL A 309 -3.28 18.70 -26.76
C VAL A 309 -4.80 18.50 -26.74
N ALA A 310 -5.43 18.29 -27.88
CA ALA A 310 -6.87 18.02 -27.98
C ALA A 310 -7.28 16.67 -27.36
N THR A 311 -6.33 15.75 -27.15
CA THR A 311 -6.58 14.45 -26.53
C THR A 311 -6.33 14.51 -25.04
N HIS A 312 -5.16 15.01 -24.65
CA HIS A 312 -4.79 15.24 -23.24
C HIS A 312 -3.72 16.33 -23.17
N ASP A 313 -4.08 17.46 -22.61
CA ASP A 313 -3.18 18.60 -22.44
C ASP A 313 -2.41 18.48 -21.11
N PHE A 314 -1.23 17.82 -21.15
CA PHE A 314 -0.38 17.64 -19.98
C PHE A 314 0.06 18.98 -19.37
N TYR A 315 0.35 19.98 -20.19
CA TYR A 315 0.88 21.25 -19.70
C TYR A 315 -0.20 22.15 -19.10
N ASP A 316 -1.39 22.25 -19.73
CA ASP A 316 -2.49 23.04 -19.17
C ASP A 316 -2.97 22.42 -17.84
N LYS A 317 -3.10 21.10 -17.78
CA LYS A 317 -3.47 20.39 -16.55
C LYS A 317 -2.45 20.60 -15.43
N TRP A 318 -1.16 20.64 -15.76
CA TRP A 318 -0.11 20.98 -14.81
C TRP A 318 -0.20 22.44 -14.35
N PHE A 319 -0.28 23.40 -15.26
CA PHE A 319 -0.30 24.84 -14.94
C PHE A 319 -1.56 25.26 -14.17
N SER A 320 -2.68 24.59 -14.42
CA SER A 320 -3.96 24.86 -13.75
C SER A 320 -4.17 24.06 -12.47
N ASN A 321 -3.24 23.13 -12.12
CA ASN A 321 -3.39 22.18 -11.01
C ASN A 321 -4.73 21.42 -11.09
N THR A 322 -5.10 20.93 -12.26
CA THR A 322 -6.37 20.24 -12.46
C THR A 322 -6.35 18.87 -11.79
N PRO A 323 -7.26 18.58 -10.85
CA PRO A 323 -7.42 17.23 -10.29
C PRO A 323 -7.91 16.26 -11.38
N MET A 324 -7.33 15.06 -11.42
CA MET A 324 -7.65 14.02 -12.41
C MET A 324 -7.75 12.66 -11.75
N VAL A 325 -8.58 11.79 -12.29
CA VAL A 325 -8.69 10.39 -11.84
C VAL A 325 -7.63 9.55 -12.54
N LEU A 326 -6.86 8.77 -11.78
CA LEU A 326 -5.98 7.72 -12.30
C LEU A 326 -6.61 6.36 -12.01
N ASP A 327 -6.77 5.55 -13.04
CA ASP A 327 -7.32 4.21 -12.94
C ASP A 327 -6.52 3.24 -13.80
N MET A 328 -5.96 2.20 -13.18
CA MET A 328 -5.22 1.14 -13.87
C MET A 328 -5.68 -0.21 -13.37
N ALA A 329 -6.03 -1.10 -14.28
CA ALA A 329 -6.41 -2.48 -13.94
C ALA A 329 -5.66 -3.48 -14.83
N TYR A 330 -5.20 -4.59 -14.23
CA TYR A 330 -4.56 -5.70 -14.92
C TYR A 330 -4.75 -7.03 -14.19
N GLY A 331 -4.39 -8.12 -14.86
CA GLY A 331 -4.64 -9.48 -14.39
C GLY A 331 -5.97 -10.05 -14.89
N GLU A 332 -6.06 -11.36 -15.01
CA GLU A 332 -7.23 -12.04 -15.61
C GLU A 332 -7.96 -12.96 -14.63
N THR A 333 -7.27 -13.46 -13.61
CA THR A 333 -7.79 -14.46 -12.67
C THR A 333 -8.43 -13.80 -11.46
N ASP A 334 -9.68 -14.16 -11.14
CA ASP A 334 -10.34 -13.69 -9.93
C ASP A 334 -9.56 -14.04 -8.67
N GLY A 335 -9.49 -13.08 -7.73
CA GLY A 335 -8.63 -13.15 -6.54
C GLY A 335 -7.17 -12.78 -6.80
N ASN A 336 -6.80 -12.47 -8.06
CA ASN A 336 -5.45 -12.06 -8.44
C ASN A 336 -5.44 -10.97 -9.54
N LYS A 337 -6.56 -10.29 -9.75
CA LYS A 337 -6.64 -9.06 -10.54
C LYS A 337 -6.29 -7.89 -9.63
N ILE A 338 -5.54 -6.94 -10.16
CA ILE A 338 -5.10 -5.76 -9.42
C ILE A 338 -5.64 -4.52 -10.12
N ARG A 339 -6.27 -3.65 -9.35
CA ARG A 339 -6.69 -2.33 -9.82
C ARG A 339 -6.16 -1.27 -8.87
N VAL A 340 -5.52 -0.27 -9.42
CA VAL A 340 -5.03 0.91 -8.73
C VAL A 340 -5.94 2.07 -9.10
N TYR A 341 -6.54 2.69 -8.12
CA TYR A 341 -7.48 3.80 -8.30
C TYR A 341 -7.08 4.95 -7.41
N ALA A 342 -6.74 6.09 -8.02
CA ALA A 342 -6.50 7.34 -7.31
C ALA A 342 -7.53 8.37 -7.80
N PRO A 343 -8.48 8.77 -6.95
CA PRO A 343 -9.60 9.64 -7.34
C PRO A 343 -9.16 11.08 -7.64
N SER A 344 -7.98 11.47 -7.18
CA SER A 344 -7.44 12.81 -7.40
C SER A 344 -5.92 12.77 -7.48
N ILE A 345 -5.37 12.95 -8.66
CA ILE A 345 -3.95 13.22 -8.89
C ILE A 345 -3.78 14.63 -9.48
N ILE A 346 -2.69 15.29 -9.12
CA ILE A 346 -2.34 16.62 -9.63
C ILE A 346 -0.91 16.57 -10.14
N TYR A 347 -0.69 16.95 -11.40
CA TYR A 347 0.65 16.99 -11.96
C TYR A 347 1.51 18.04 -11.26
N ASN A 348 2.67 17.63 -10.78
CA ASN A 348 3.65 18.55 -10.19
C ASN A 348 4.84 18.82 -11.12
N LYS A 349 5.04 17.95 -12.13
CA LYS A 349 6.08 18.14 -13.15
C LYS A 349 5.75 17.38 -14.42
N VAL A 350 6.04 17.99 -15.58
CA VAL A 350 5.98 17.37 -16.91
C VAL A 350 7.28 17.69 -17.64
N ASP A 351 8.07 16.68 -17.97
CA ASP A 351 9.31 16.79 -18.73
C ASP A 351 9.19 16.03 -20.06
N ASP A 352 9.81 16.57 -21.10
CA ASP A 352 9.99 15.84 -22.36
C ASP A 352 11.06 14.75 -22.20
N ALA A 353 10.74 13.54 -22.61
CA ALA A 353 11.65 12.40 -22.62
C ALA A 353 11.59 11.65 -23.96
N ASP A 354 12.55 10.80 -24.20
CA ASP A 354 12.64 9.95 -25.40
C ASP A 354 12.73 8.48 -25.00
N ARG A 355 11.97 7.64 -25.70
CA ARG A 355 12.09 6.19 -25.62
C ARG A 355 12.16 5.62 -27.05
N ASP A 356 13.35 5.27 -27.49
CA ASP A 356 13.59 4.68 -28.82
C ASP A 356 13.03 5.53 -29.98
N GLY A 357 13.08 6.87 -29.87
CA GLY A 357 12.58 7.83 -30.86
C GLY A 357 11.09 8.18 -30.70
N ILE A 358 10.42 7.69 -29.65
CA ILE A 358 9.05 8.07 -29.29
C ILE A 358 9.10 9.14 -28.18
N GLN A 359 8.45 10.26 -28.43
CA GLN A 359 8.35 11.34 -27.45
C GLN A 359 7.45 10.94 -26.28
N LEU A 360 7.94 11.08 -25.06
CA LEU A 360 7.22 10.81 -23.82
C LEU A 360 6.97 12.11 -23.04
N ALA A 361 5.87 12.16 -22.31
CA ALA A 361 5.63 13.11 -21.24
C ALA A 361 6.00 12.46 -19.89
N GLN A 362 7.27 12.58 -19.47
CA GLN A 362 7.69 12.09 -18.15
C GLN A 362 7.05 12.93 -17.07
N THR A 363 6.03 12.40 -16.41
CA THR A 363 5.18 13.15 -15.50
C THR A 363 5.33 12.63 -14.09
N SER A 364 5.49 13.53 -13.13
CA SER A 364 5.30 13.25 -11.70
C SER A 364 4.05 13.97 -11.19
N PHE A 365 3.41 13.38 -10.20
CA PHE A 365 2.15 13.85 -9.65
C PHE A 365 2.04 13.58 -8.16
N ASP A 366 1.27 14.43 -7.49
CA ASP A 366 0.83 14.22 -6.12
C ASP A 366 -0.50 13.49 -6.14
N VAL A 367 -0.68 12.57 -5.19
CA VAL A 367 -1.93 11.84 -5.00
C VAL A 367 -2.64 12.47 -3.79
N THR A 368 -3.78 13.10 -4.06
CA THR A 368 -4.50 13.92 -3.08
C THR A 368 -5.85 13.31 -2.71
N GLY A 369 -6.32 13.59 -1.51
CA GLY A 369 -7.69 13.22 -1.11
C GLY A 369 -8.73 13.96 -1.92
N SER A 370 -9.85 13.31 -2.22
CA SER A 370 -10.97 13.88 -2.98
C SER A 370 -12.11 14.35 -2.09
N MET A 371 -12.24 13.81 -0.88
CA MET A 371 -13.35 14.08 0.05
C MET A 371 -12.85 14.24 1.50
N GLU A 372 -13.57 15.05 2.28
CA GLU A 372 -13.42 15.08 3.73
C GLU A 372 -14.07 13.81 4.37
N PRO A 373 -13.48 13.18 5.39
CA PRO A 373 -12.32 13.63 6.17
C PRO A 373 -10.94 13.20 5.63
N GLY A 374 -10.80 12.79 4.39
CA GLY A 374 -9.57 12.26 3.80
C GLY A 374 -9.42 10.74 3.95
N ASP A 375 -8.18 10.23 3.85
CA ASP A 375 -7.88 8.80 3.79
C ASP A 375 -8.53 8.09 2.57
N ASP A 376 -8.74 8.80 1.47
CA ASP A 376 -9.37 8.34 0.25
C ASP A 376 -8.49 8.55 -1.01
N GLU A 377 -7.28 9.04 -0.80
CA GLU A 377 -6.38 9.42 -1.89
C GLU A 377 -5.96 8.23 -2.80
N LEU A 378 -5.98 7.00 -2.28
CA LEU A 378 -5.55 5.81 -3.02
C LEU A 378 -6.37 4.59 -2.61
N ALA A 379 -6.83 3.82 -3.58
CA ALA A 379 -7.38 2.49 -3.37
C ALA A 379 -6.65 1.47 -4.25
N ILE A 380 -6.11 0.42 -3.65
CA ILE A 380 -5.57 -0.73 -4.38
C ILE A 380 -6.53 -1.88 -4.16
N LEU A 381 -7.11 -2.38 -5.25
CA LEU A 381 -8.10 -3.44 -5.20
C LEU A 381 -7.48 -4.75 -5.66
N LEU A 382 -7.71 -5.78 -4.89
CA LEU A 382 -7.38 -7.17 -5.22
C LEU A 382 -8.71 -7.87 -5.56
N LEU A 383 -8.96 -8.05 -6.84
CA LEU A 383 -10.25 -8.50 -7.39
C LEU A 383 -10.24 -9.95 -7.84
#